data_4cb632321be6f9078a7d5c50febfdefd
#
_entry.id   4cb632321be6f9078a7d5c50febfdefd
#
_cell.length_a   1.000
_cell.length_b   1.000
_cell.length_c   1.000
_cell.angle_alpha   90.00
_cell.angle_beta   90.00
_cell.angle_gamma   90.00
#
_symmetry.space_group_name_H-M   'P 1'
#
loop_
_entity.id
_entity.type
_entity.pdbx_description
1 polymer ?
#
loop_
_entity_poly.entity_id
_entity_poly.type
_entity_poly.pdbx_seq_one_letter_code
_entity_poly.pdbx_strand_id
1 'polypeptide(L)'
;MAGDEWWFVNLEHGERWWYAHVVELPGCFTREDDREEALIALPGAISRHLEYLRSKGVKRGWAASGLRVVEEVDGIPELGEAGGAVALFRSDRAPVSGEEFRHFLELIRWNREELVSIVEPLSENARTARPLPGKWTINETLRHIANAEEWYISRLGLKAQRESEAFIETIKSDEKRQPILERLDTTRQGVYHVLDASFERGVPRVFKRSAYTKHPEEEWTFRKILRRYVEHEREHIGMIKKVIDALPAGT
;
A
#
# COMPACT_ATOMS: atom_id res chain seq x y z
N MET A 1 -22.94 13.14 -16.92
CA MET A 1 -21.92 14.12 -16.50
C MET A 1 -20.72 13.88 -17.40
N ALA A 2 -20.19 14.89 -18.09
CA ALA A 2 -18.94 14.77 -18.83
C ALA A 2 -17.87 14.38 -17.82
N GLY A 3 -17.17 13.28 -18.07
CA GLY A 3 -16.04 12.88 -17.25
C GLY A 3 -14.97 13.97 -17.33
N ASP A 4 -14.22 14.17 -16.25
CA ASP A 4 -13.06 15.07 -16.27
C ASP A 4 -12.14 14.63 -17.40
N GLU A 5 -11.71 15.59 -18.21
CA GLU A 5 -10.80 15.33 -19.33
C GLU A 5 -9.41 14.89 -18.85
N TRP A 6 -9.15 14.95 -17.53
CA TRP A 6 -7.85 14.80 -16.93
C TRP A 6 -7.86 13.79 -15.77
N TRP A 7 -6.80 12.97 -15.69
CA TRP A 7 -6.38 12.32 -14.47
C TRP A 7 -5.56 13.30 -13.63
N PHE A 8 -5.96 13.51 -12.38
CA PHE A 8 -5.18 14.33 -11.46
C PHE A 8 -4.03 13.52 -10.87
N VAL A 9 -2.84 14.12 -10.87
CA VAL A 9 -1.60 13.45 -10.48
C VAL A 9 -0.95 14.21 -9.33
N ASN A 10 -0.66 13.49 -8.25
CA ASN A 10 0.23 13.96 -7.21
C ASN A 10 1.62 13.36 -7.42
N LEU A 11 2.65 14.19 -7.29
CA LEU A 11 4.05 13.77 -7.32
C LEU A 11 4.68 13.86 -5.94
N GLU A 12 5.51 12.89 -5.59
CA GLU A 12 6.42 13.00 -4.46
C GLU A 12 7.83 12.60 -4.89
N HIS A 13 8.82 13.32 -4.35
CA HIS A 13 10.22 13.13 -4.66
C HIS A 13 11.08 13.11 -3.39
N GLY A 14 12.00 12.15 -3.33
CA GLY A 14 13.04 12.04 -2.33
C GLY A 14 14.43 12.29 -2.91
N GLU A 15 15.46 11.68 -2.32
CA GLU A 15 16.83 11.79 -2.82
C GLU A 15 17.03 11.10 -4.18
N ARG A 16 16.25 10.05 -4.42
CA ARG A 16 16.43 9.20 -5.60
C ARG A 16 15.17 9.03 -6.43
N TRP A 17 14.03 8.77 -5.78
CA TRP A 17 12.84 8.28 -6.46
C TRP A 17 11.81 9.37 -6.67
N TRP A 18 11.19 9.34 -7.85
CA TRP A 18 9.95 10.03 -8.16
C TRP A 18 8.80 9.04 -8.17
N TYR A 19 7.74 9.37 -7.45
CA TYR A 19 6.48 8.68 -7.54
C TYR A 19 5.42 9.60 -8.13
N ALA A 20 4.63 9.07 -9.07
CA ALA A 20 3.46 9.75 -9.62
C ALA A 20 2.21 8.94 -9.29
N HIS A 21 1.31 9.52 -8.50
CA HIS A 21 0.09 8.89 -8.01
C HIS A 21 -1.14 9.46 -8.72
N VAL A 22 -2.04 8.60 -9.19
CA VAL A 22 -3.33 9.03 -9.76
C VAL A 22 -4.34 9.17 -8.62
N VAL A 23 -4.83 10.39 -8.41
CA VAL A 23 -5.70 10.73 -7.26
C VAL A 23 -7.00 9.95 -7.26
N GLU A 24 -7.63 9.76 -8.44
CA GLU A 24 -8.91 9.06 -8.59
C GLU A 24 -8.78 7.52 -8.57
N LEU A 25 -7.55 7.00 -8.65
CA LEU A 25 -7.26 5.58 -8.75
C LEU A 25 -6.28 5.15 -7.64
N PRO A 26 -6.72 5.02 -6.37
CA PRO A 26 -5.85 4.59 -5.30
C PRO A 26 -5.11 3.28 -5.64
N GLY A 27 -3.79 3.27 -5.47
CA GLY A 27 -2.93 2.15 -5.85
C GLY A 27 -2.45 2.18 -7.31
N CYS A 28 -2.86 3.19 -8.10
CA CYS A 28 -2.29 3.45 -9.42
C CYS A 28 -1.17 4.48 -9.29
N PHE A 29 0.06 4.03 -9.45
CA PHE A 29 1.24 4.90 -9.37
C PHE A 29 2.38 4.36 -10.24
N THR A 30 3.36 5.22 -10.48
CA THR A 30 4.67 4.87 -11.06
C THR A 30 5.78 5.26 -10.11
N ARG A 31 6.94 4.62 -10.27
CA ARG A 31 8.17 4.91 -9.53
C ARG A 31 9.34 4.85 -10.48
N GLU A 32 10.03 5.95 -10.65
CA GLU A 32 11.16 6.09 -11.56
C GLU A 32 12.26 6.94 -10.94
N ASP A 33 13.45 6.94 -11.55
CA ASP A 33 14.58 7.76 -11.12
C ASP A 33 14.43 9.23 -11.57
N ASP A 34 13.52 9.50 -12.50
CA ASP A 34 13.30 10.82 -13.11
C ASP A 34 11.82 11.19 -13.13
N ARG A 35 11.53 12.49 -13.00
CA ARG A 35 10.18 13.06 -12.97
C ARG A 35 9.41 12.81 -14.26
N GLU A 36 10.04 13.09 -15.39
CA GLU A 36 9.39 12.96 -16.69
C GLU A 36 9.16 11.49 -17.04
N GLU A 37 10.09 10.61 -16.69
CA GLU A 37 9.92 9.16 -16.83
C GLU A 37 8.75 8.64 -16.00
N ALA A 38 8.56 9.13 -14.75
CA ALA A 38 7.42 8.78 -13.92
C ALA A 38 6.08 9.17 -14.57
N LEU A 39 6.02 10.36 -15.19
CA LEU A 39 4.82 10.82 -15.91
C LEU A 39 4.61 10.07 -17.24
N ILE A 40 5.67 9.76 -17.99
CA ILE A 40 5.61 9.00 -19.25
C ILE A 40 5.11 7.57 -19.00
N ALA A 41 5.50 6.95 -17.90
CA ALA A 41 5.09 5.59 -17.54
C ALA A 41 3.63 5.51 -17.04
N LEU A 42 3.05 6.62 -16.60
CA LEU A 42 1.75 6.65 -15.92
C LEU A 42 0.57 6.21 -16.79
N PRO A 43 0.42 6.57 -18.08
CA PRO A 43 -0.66 6.07 -18.94
C PRO A 43 -0.70 4.54 -19.02
N GLY A 44 0.47 3.89 -19.09
CA GLY A 44 0.57 2.44 -19.07
C GLY A 44 0.16 1.85 -17.71
N ALA A 45 0.52 2.51 -16.61
CA ALA A 45 0.10 2.11 -15.26
C ALA A 45 -1.42 2.25 -15.08
N ILE A 46 -2.01 3.35 -15.57
CA ILE A 46 -3.47 3.58 -15.58
C ILE A 46 -4.18 2.47 -16.35
N SER A 47 -3.73 2.15 -17.56
CA SER A 47 -4.35 1.09 -18.39
C SER A 47 -4.39 -0.24 -17.63
N ARG A 48 -3.26 -0.69 -17.10
CA ARG A 48 -3.15 -1.93 -16.31
C ARG A 48 -4.02 -1.90 -15.05
N HIS A 49 -4.07 -0.74 -14.37
CA HIS A 49 -4.88 -0.61 -13.16
C HIS A 49 -6.38 -0.66 -13.47
N LEU A 50 -6.83 -0.03 -14.55
CA LEU A 50 -8.22 -0.10 -15.00
C LEU A 50 -8.62 -1.52 -15.44
N GLU A 51 -7.72 -2.26 -16.10
CA GLU A 51 -7.94 -3.68 -16.42
C GLU A 51 -8.08 -4.51 -15.14
N TYR A 52 -7.22 -4.28 -14.14
CA TYR A 52 -7.32 -4.90 -12.84
C TYR A 52 -8.67 -4.61 -12.17
N LEU A 53 -9.11 -3.36 -12.11
CA LEU A 53 -10.40 -3.00 -11.53
C LEU A 53 -11.57 -3.66 -12.29
N ARG A 54 -11.53 -3.71 -13.61
CA ARG A 54 -12.54 -4.41 -14.43
C ARG A 54 -12.57 -5.91 -14.12
N SER A 55 -11.43 -6.55 -13.95
CA SER A 55 -11.35 -7.97 -13.56
C SER A 55 -11.97 -8.26 -12.18
N LYS A 56 -12.03 -7.24 -11.31
CA LYS A 56 -12.71 -7.30 -10.00
C LYS A 56 -14.20 -6.90 -10.07
N GLY A 57 -14.73 -6.66 -11.27
CA GLY A 57 -16.14 -6.33 -11.48
C GLY A 57 -16.49 -4.85 -11.31
N VAL A 58 -15.51 -3.96 -11.18
CA VAL A 58 -15.76 -2.51 -11.13
C VAL A 58 -16.21 -2.02 -12.50
N LYS A 59 -17.48 -1.56 -12.58
CA LYS A 59 -18.12 -1.09 -13.82
C LYS A 59 -18.11 0.43 -13.98
N ARG A 60 -17.21 1.14 -13.32
CA ARG A 60 -17.14 2.60 -13.44
C ARG A 60 -16.55 2.99 -14.80
N GLY A 61 -17.25 3.86 -15.53
CA GLY A 61 -16.75 4.46 -16.77
C GLY A 61 -15.68 5.51 -16.44
N TRP A 62 -14.44 5.18 -16.71
CA TRP A 62 -13.32 6.10 -16.57
C TRP A 62 -13.01 6.65 -17.96
N ALA A 63 -13.07 7.97 -18.14
CA ALA A 63 -12.88 8.62 -19.42
C ALA A 63 -12.07 9.90 -19.26
N ALA A 64 -10.78 9.77 -18.93
CA ALA A 64 -9.86 10.88 -19.01
C ALA A 64 -8.80 10.60 -20.08
N SER A 65 -8.41 11.63 -20.83
CA SER A 65 -7.49 11.54 -21.96
C SER A 65 -6.12 12.15 -21.67
N GLY A 66 -5.96 12.90 -20.57
CA GLY A 66 -4.72 13.58 -20.23
C GLY A 66 -4.33 13.44 -18.76
N LEU A 67 -3.12 13.89 -18.45
CA LEU A 67 -2.59 13.95 -17.07
C LEU A 67 -2.48 15.42 -16.65
N ARG A 68 -2.86 15.74 -15.42
CA ARG A 68 -2.69 17.06 -14.83
C ARG A 68 -2.03 16.92 -13.45
N VAL A 69 -0.79 17.33 -13.32
CA VAL A 69 -0.12 17.44 -12.02
C VAL A 69 -0.81 18.54 -11.20
N VAL A 70 -1.31 18.18 -10.02
CA VAL A 70 -2.05 19.08 -9.12
C VAL A 70 -1.31 19.36 -7.83
N GLU A 71 -0.36 18.50 -7.48
CA GLU A 71 0.51 18.68 -6.32
C GLU A 71 1.84 18.01 -6.55
N GLU A 72 2.91 18.65 -6.07
CA GLU A 72 4.28 18.12 -6.09
C GLU A 72 4.90 18.39 -4.72
N VAL A 73 5.40 17.34 -4.06
CA VAL A 73 6.04 17.41 -2.76
C VAL A 73 7.46 16.89 -2.88
N ASP A 74 8.42 17.77 -2.62
CA ASP A 74 9.85 17.48 -2.73
C ASP A 74 10.52 17.30 -1.37
N GLY A 75 11.70 16.69 -1.36
CA GLY A 75 12.53 16.56 -0.17
C GLY A 75 12.00 15.52 0.83
N ILE A 76 11.30 14.48 0.38
CA ILE A 76 10.80 13.42 1.25
C ILE A 76 11.97 12.52 1.70
N PRO A 77 12.27 12.46 3.01
CA PRO A 77 13.41 11.70 3.51
C PRO A 77 13.27 10.21 3.28
N GLU A 78 14.30 9.57 2.75
CA GLU A 78 14.37 8.12 2.54
C GLU A 78 13.17 7.55 1.74
N LEU A 79 12.56 8.36 0.86
CA LEU A 79 11.41 7.94 0.04
C LEU A 79 11.73 6.67 -0.76
N GLY A 80 10.87 5.66 -0.64
CA GLY A 80 11.04 4.35 -1.29
C GLY A 80 11.98 3.39 -0.57
N GLU A 81 12.53 3.79 0.57
CA GLU A 81 13.32 2.94 1.46
C GLU A 81 12.46 2.40 2.62
N ALA A 82 12.93 1.29 3.21
CA ALA A 82 12.25 0.71 4.37
C ALA A 82 12.28 1.67 5.57
N GLY A 83 11.11 2.11 6.00
CA GLY A 83 10.95 3.07 7.10
C GLY A 83 11.14 4.53 6.68
N GLY A 84 11.26 4.80 5.38
CA GLY A 84 11.27 6.15 4.84
C GLY A 84 9.92 6.85 4.96
N ALA A 85 9.95 8.19 4.92
CA ALA A 85 8.74 9.01 4.93
C ALA A 85 8.02 8.97 3.58
N VAL A 86 6.75 9.39 3.57
CA VAL A 86 5.93 9.57 2.37
C VAL A 86 5.13 10.87 2.46
N ALA A 87 4.83 11.48 1.34
CA ALA A 87 4.10 12.73 1.30
C ALA A 87 2.70 12.62 1.94
N LEU A 88 2.29 13.71 2.57
CA LEU A 88 0.90 13.97 2.92
C LEU A 88 0.35 14.99 1.91
N PHE A 89 -0.39 14.50 0.93
CA PHE A 89 -1.00 15.34 -0.11
C PHE A 89 -2.21 16.11 0.42
N ARG A 90 -2.59 17.19 -0.27
CA ARG A 90 -3.81 17.95 0.05
C ARG A 90 -5.06 17.04 -0.04
N SER A 91 -5.10 16.16 -1.03
CA SER A 91 -6.14 15.15 -1.17
C SER A 91 -6.25 14.22 0.04
N ASP A 92 -5.14 13.90 0.69
CA ASP A 92 -5.12 13.07 1.91
C ASP A 92 -5.75 13.76 3.13
N ARG A 93 -5.90 15.09 3.12
CA ARG A 93 -6.49 15.86 4.22
C ARG A 93 -8.01 15.89 4.19
N ALA A 94 -8.62 15.48 3.07
CA ALA A 94 -10.08 15.39 2.97
C ALA A 94 -10.63 14.25 3.83
N PRO A 95 -11.81 14.44 4.47
CA PRO A 95 -12.50 13.36 5.15
C PRO A 95 -12.77 12.19 4.18
N VAL A 96 -12.77 10.98 4.71
CA VAL A 96 -13.13 9.78 3.94
C VAL A 96 -14.65 9.56 4.06
N SER A 97 -15.36 9.50 2.94
CA SER A 97 -16.78 9.14 2.92
C SER A 97 -16.96 7.64 3.13
N GLY A 98 -18.20 7.22 3.47
CA GLY A 98 -18.50 5.80 3.62
C GLY A 98 -18.38 4.99 2.32
N GLU A 99 -18.61 5.62 1.15
CA GLU A 99 -18.39 4.99 -0.14
C GLU A 99 -16.90 4.80 -0.43
N GLU A 100 -16.10 5.83 -0.22
CA GLU A 100 -14.65 5.76 -0.39
C GLU A 100 -14.02 4.76 0.58
N PHE A 101 -14.48 4.73 1.85
CA PHE A 101 -13.97 3.77 2.83
C PHE A 101 -14.20 2.33 2.38
N ARG A 102 -15.42 2.00 1.96
CA ARG A 102 -15.73 0.67 1.40
C ARG A 102 -14.85 0.34 0.20
N HIS A 103 -14.66 1.30 -0.70
CA HIS A 103 -13.80 1.09 -1.87
C HIS A 103 -12.33 0.83 -1.48
N PHE A 104 -11.78 1.57 -0.51
CA PHE A 104 -10.44 1.28 0.02
C PHE A 104 -10.35 -0.13 0.63
N LEU A 105 -11.35 -0.56 1.40
CA LEU A 105 -11.36 -1.91 1.97
C LEU A 105 -11.42 -2.99 0.88
N GLU A 106 -12.18 -2.77 -0.20
CA GLU A 106 -12.19 -3.68 -1.36
C GLU A 106 -10.81 -3.76 -2.03
N LEU A 107 -10.14 -2.62 -2.28
CA LEU A 107 -8.81 -2.59 -2.87
C LEU A 107 -7.79 -3.32 -1.98
N ILE A 108 -7.83 -3.08 -0.67
CA ILE A 108 -6.99 -3.73 0.33
C ILE A 108 -7.23 -5.25 0.32
N ARG A 109 -8.49 -5.69 0.24
CA ARG A 109 -8.86 -7.12 0.17
C ARG A 109 -8.36 -7.75 -1.14
N TRP A 110 -8.62 -7.14 -2.28
CA TRP A 110 -8.20 -7.67 -3.58
C TRP A 110 -6.70 -7.77 -3.73
N ASN A 111 -5.94 -6.82 -3.20
CA ASN A 111 -4.48 -6.91 -3.17
C ASN A 111 -4.00 -8.12 -2.37
N ARG A 112 -4.59 -8.38 -1.17
CA ARG A 112 -4.25 -9.54 -0.37
C ARG A 112 -4.62 -10.85 -1.06
N GLU A 113 -5.78 -10.92 -1.69
CA GLU A 113 -6.20 -12.08 -2.48
C GLU A 113 -5.19 -12.37 -3.61
N GLU A 114 -4.76 -11.33 -4.33
CA GLU A 114 -3.73 -11.47 -5.37
C GLU A 114 -2.39 -11.92 -4.78
N LEU A 115 -1.93 -11.27 -3.70
CA LEU A 115 -0.69 -11.65 -3.02
C LEU A 115 -0.68 -13.13 -2.61
N VAL A 116 -1.73 -13.57 -1.91
CA VAL A 116 -1.84 -14.95 -1.44
C VAL A 116 -1.87 -15.91 -2.63
N SER A 117 -2.64 -15.62 -3.68
CA SER A 117 -2.78 -16.48 -4.86
C SER A 117 -1.45 -16.76 -5.58
N ILE A 118 -0.51 -15.81 -5.53
CA ILE A 118 0.81 -15.99 -6.18
C ILE A 118 1.86 -16.63 -5.26
N VAL A 119 1.71 -16.55 -3.93
CA VAL A 119 2.74 -17.06 -3.00
C VAL A 119 2.38 -18.39 -2.34
N GLU A 120 1.10 -18.69 -2.16
CA GLU A 120 0.64 -19.92 -1.53
C GLU A 120 1.05 -21.20 -2.30
N PRO A 121 1.01 -21.22 -3.66
CA PRO A 121 1.44 -22.39 -4.42
C PRO A 121 2.94 -22.66 -4.39
N LEU A 122 3.76 -21.70 -3.93
CA LEU A 122 5.21 -21.80 -3.94
C LEU A 122 5.71 -22.69 -2.80
N SER A 123 6.71 -23.53 -3.10
CA SER A 123 7.43 -24.28 -2.09
C SER A 123 8.15 -23.36 -1.09
N GLU A 124 8.47 -23.86 0.11
CA GLU A 124 9.27 -23.08 1.07
C GLU A 124 10.66 -22.74 0.50
N ASN A 125 11.25 -23.65 -0.28
CA ASN A 125 12.52 -23.39 -0.95
C ASN A 125 12.41 -22.22 -1.94
N ALA A 126 11.34 -22.17 -2.74
CA ALA A 126 11.08 -21.06 -3.65
C ALA A 126 10.91 -19.73 -2.89
N ARG A 127 10.14 -19.73 -1.78
CA ARG A 127 9.89 -18.52 -0.98
C ARG A 127 11.13 -18.02 -0.24
N THR A 128 12.11 -18.87 0.02
CA THR A 128 13.37 -18.52 0.70
C THR A 128 14.54 -18.33 -0.26
N ALA A 129 14.38 -18.66 -1.53
CA ALA A 129 15.38 -18.45 -2.57
C ALA A 129 15.69 -16.95 -2.79
N ARG A 130 16.92 -16.66 -3.21
CA ARG A 130 17.40 -15.30 -3.51
C ARG A 130 17.93 -15.23 -4.95
N PRO A 131 17.04 -15.32 -5.96
CA PRO A 131 17.47 -15.36 -7.36
C PRO A 131 18.01 -14.02 -7.85
N LEU A 132 17.62 -12.90 -7.21
CA LEU A 132 18.05 -11.55 -7.54
C LEU A 132 19.02 -11.02 -6.47
N PRO A 133 20.31 -10.76 -6.79
CA PRO A 133 21.27 -10.23 -5.86
C PRO A 133 20.81 -8.91 -5.21
N GLY A 134 20.99 -8.79 -3.90
CA GLY A 134 20.63 -7.58 -3.15
C GLY A 134 19.12 -7.34 -2.98
N LYS A 135 18.25 -8.20 -3.50
CA LYS A 135 16.80 -8.14 -3.28
C LYS A 135 16.36 -9.09 -2.16
N TRP A 136 15.26 -8.76 -1.53
CA TRP A 136 14.63 -9.62 -0.53
C TRP A 136 14.11 -10.91 -1.13
N THR A 137 14.10 -11.96 -0.33
CA THR A 137 13.34 -13.18 -0.63
C THR A 137 11.84 -12.90 -0.52
N ILE A 138 11.02 -13.79 -1.04
CA ILE A 138 9.57 -13.68 -0.92
C ILE A 138 9.17 -13.64 0.56
N ASN A 139 9.70 -14.55 1.40
CA ASN A 139 9.37 -14.58 2.83
C ASN A 139 9.83 -13.32 3.58
N GLU A 140 10.95 -12.70 3.20
CA GLU A 140 11.37 -11.40 3.77
C GLU A 140 10.39 -10.29 3.39
N THR A 141 9.95 -10.27 2.13
CA THR A 141 8.95 -9.31 1.64
C THR A 141 7.61 -9.48 2.35
N LEU A 142 7.15 -10.71 2.53
CA LEU A 142 5.89 -10.99 3.26
C LEU A 142 5.96 -10.54 4.73
N ARG A 143 7.10 -10.77 5.40
CA ARG A 143 7.31 -10.25 6.77
C ARG A 143 7.29 -8.74 6.82
N HIS A 144 7.90 -8.10 5.82
CA HIS A 144 7.90 -6.64 5.72
C HIS A 144 6.48 -6.10 5.54
N ILE A 145 5.66 -6.74 4.68
CA ILE A 145 4.26 -6.34 4.50
C ILE A 145 3.50 -6.42 5.83
N ALA A 146 3.59 -7.54 6.57
CA ALA A 146 2.93 -7.68 7.87
C ALA A 146 3.39 -6.59 8.87
N ASN A 147 4.71 -6.36 8.97
CA ASN A 147 5.26 -5.34 9.86
C ASN A 147 4.78 -3.92 9.48
N ALA A 148 4.72 -3.62 8.18
CA ALA A 148 4.26 -2.33 7.69
C ALA A 148 2.78 -2.09 8.00
N GLU A 149 1.94 -3.13 7.93
CA GLU A 149 0.52 -3.03 8.30
C GLU A 149 0.32 -2.68 9.77
N GLU A 150 1.02 -3.37 10.67
CA GLU A 150 1.02 -3.05 12.10
C GLU A 150 1.54 -1.62 12.34
N TRP A 151 2.57 -1.23 11.61
CA TRP A 151 3.14 0.11 11.71
C TRP A 151 2.15 1.20 11.26
N TYR A 152 1.43 1.02 10.15
CA TYR A 152 0.41 1.97 9.70
C TYR A 152 -0.72 2.13 10.72
N ILE A 153 -1.19 1.04 11.33
CA ILE A 153 -2.17 1.13 12.42
C ILE A 153 -1.62 1.96 13.58
N SER A 154 -0.36 1.79 13.91
CA SER A 154 0.27 2.57 14.98
C SER A 154 0.23 4.09 14.71
N ARG A 155 0.15 4.52 13.44
CA ARG A 155 0.03 5.95 13.07
C ARG A 155 -1.33 6.54 13.47
N LEU A 156 -2.38 5.72 13.65
CA LEU A 156 -3.67 6.16 14.22
C LEU A 156 -3.62 6.41 15.73
N GLY A 157 -2.48 6.22 16.37
CA GLY A 157 -2.25 6.47 17.77
C GLY A 157 -2.24 5.21 18.65
N LEU A 158 -1.91 5.41 19.92
CA LEU A 158 -1.69 4.31 20.87
C LEU A 158 -2.94 3.45 21.09
N LYS A 159 -4.14 4.08 21.07
CA LYS A 159 -5.40 3.34 21.26
C LYS A 159 -5.61 2.35 20.11
N ALA A 160 -5.50 2.80 18.87
CA ALA A 160 -5.64 1.96 17.69
C ALA A 160 -4.62 0.80 17.67
N GLN A 161 -3.37 1.11 18.03
CA GLN A 161 -2.34 0.09 18.14
C GLN A 161 -2.70 -1.00 19.17
N ARG A 162 -3.10 -0.62 20.37
CA ARG A 162 -3.47 -1.57 21.43
C ARG A 162 -4.71 -2.38 21.07
N GLU A 163 -5.67 -1.79 20.40
CA GLU A 163 -6.88 -2.49 19.92
C GLU A 163 -6.49 -3.56 18.88
N SER A 164 -5.60 -3.26 17.94
CA SER A 164 -5.08 -4.23 16.97
C SER A 164 -4.31 -5.37 17.65
N GLU A 165 -3.36 -5.02 18.52
CA GLU A 165 -2.56 -6.00 19.27
C GLU A 165 -3.46 -6.94 20.09
N ALA A 166 -4.43 -6.39 20.83
CA ALA A 166 -5.36 -7.18 21.63
C ALA A 166 -6.23 -8.11 20.77
N PHE A 167 -6.70 -7.62 19.62
CA PHE A 167 -7.48 -8.44 18.71
C PHE A 167 -6.66 -9.57 18.12
N ILE A 168 -5.44 -9.31 17.65
CA ILE A 168 -4.51 -10.32 17.11
C ILE A 168 -4.23 -11.39 18.16
N GLU A 169 -4.03 -11.04 19.43
CA GLU A 169 -3.83 -12.00 20.53
C GLU A 169 -4.99 -12.97 20.69
N THR A 170 -6.22 -12.59 20.30
CA THR A 170 -7.41 -13.50 20.41
C THR A 170 -7.51 -14.49 19.27
N ILE A 171 -6.84 -14.27 18.14
CA ILE A 171 -6.99 -15.06 16.92
C ILE A 171 -5.70 -15.76 16.46
N LYS A 172 -4.54 -15.38 17.00
CA LYS A 172 -3.28 -16.03 16.64
C LYS A 172 -3.21 -17.45 17.21
N SER A 173 -2.50 -18.33 16.53
CA SER A 173 -2.18 -19.65 17.05
C SER A 173 -1.23 -19.57 18.26
N ASP A 174 -1.27 -20.62 19.11
CA ASP A 174 -0.36 -20.76 20.26
C ASP A 174 1.09 -21.11 19.86
N GLU A 175 1.38 -21.20 18.58
CA GLU A 175 2.73 -21.46 18.10
C GLU A 175 3.68 -20.30 18.44
N LYS A 176 4.86 -20.63 18.97
CA LYS A 176 5.91 -19.64 19.31
C LYS A 176 6.32 -18.79 18.12
N ARG A 177 6.10 -19.28 16.91
CA ARG A 177 6.40 -18.58 15.66
C ARG A 177 5.35 -18.94 14.62
N GLN A 178 4.44 -18.01 14.35
CA GLN A 178 3.44 -18.19 13.32
C GLN A 178 4.08 -18.38 11.93
N PRO A 179 3.60 -19.32 11.10
CA PRO A 179 3.89 -19.36 9.67
C PRO A 179 3.59 -18.01 9.03
N ILE A 180 4.38 -17.61 8.03
CA ILE A 180 4.28 -16.26 7.48
C ILE A 180 2.91 -15.94 6.87
N LEU A 181 2.25 -16.91 6.22
CA LEU A 181 0.93 -16.71 5.64
C LEU A 181 -0.15 -16.55 6.73
N GLU A 182 -0.07 -17.30 7.81
CA GLU A 182 -0.93 -17.12 8.97
C GLU A 182 -0.74 -15.75 9.62
N ARG A 183 0.51 -15.30 9.77
CA ARG A 183 0.79 -13.98 10.31
C ARG A 183 0.22 -12.87 9.41
N LEU A 184 0.33 -13.00 8.09
CA LEU A 184 -0.27 -12.05 7.15
C LEU A 184 -1.79 -11.97 7.32
N ASP A 185 -2.45 -13.10 7.52
CA ASP A 185 -3.90 -13.16 7.72
C ASP A 185 -4.30 -12.54 9.06
N THR A 186 -3.69 -12.97 10.17
CA THR A 186 -4.01 -12.43 11.51
C THR A 186 -3.74 -10.93 11.61
N THR A 187 -2.62 -10.44 11.06
CA THR A 187 -2.34 -9.01 10.99
C THR A 187 -3.42 -8.26 10.20
N ARG A 188 -3.82 -8.76 9.05
CA ARG A 188 -4.85 -8.15 8.21
C ARG A 188 -6.23 -8.12 8.91
N GLN A 189 -6.60 -9.15 9.64
CA GLN A 189 -7.84 -9.15 10.44
C GLN A 189 -7.78 -8.08 11.54
N GLY A 190 -6.64 -7.92 12.21
CA GLY A 190 -6.41 -6.82 13.16
C GLY A 190 -6.52 -5.44 12.51
N VAL A 191 -6.01 -5.30 11.28
CA VAL A 191 -6.13 -4.06 10.49
C VAL A 191 -7.60 -3.73 10.22
N TYR A 192 -8.39 -4.67 9.71
CA TYR A 192 -9.82 -4.42 9.43
C TYR A 192 -10.57 -4.04 10.68
N HIS A 193 -10.38 -4.79 11.78
CA HIS A 193 -11.01 -4.48 13.07
C HIS A 193 -10.77 -3.03 13.50
N VAL A 194 -9.53 -2.54 13.39
CA VAL A 194 -9.18 -1.18 13.81
C VAL A 194 -9.62 -0.13 12.81
N LEU A 195 -9.55 -0.40 11.51
CA LEU A 195 -10.01 0.55 10.48
C LEU A 195 -11.50 0.82 10.60
N ASP A 196 -12.33 -0.23 10.75
CA ASP A 196 -13.78 -0.12 10.95
C ASP A 196 -14.09 0.69 12.20
N ALA A 197 -13.52 0.31 13.34
CA ALA A 197 -13.72 1.02 14.61
C ALA A 197 -13.22 2.47 14.55
N SER A 198 -12.16 2.75 13.80
CA SER A 198 -11.63 4.11 13.64
C SER A 198 -12.52 4.95 12.73
N PHE A 199 -13.05 4.39 11.66
CA PHE A 199 -13.97 5.06 10.77
C PHE A 199 -15.26 5.46 11.51
N GLU A 200 -15.87 4.53 12.27
CA GLU A 200 -17.09 4.76 13.05
C GLU A 200 -16.92 5.83 14.13
N ARG A 201 -15.78 5.84 14.81
CA ARG A 201 -15.50 6.84 15.87
C ARG A 201 -15.23 8.24 15.34
N GLY A 202 -14.93 8.38 14.07
CA GLY A 202 -14.39 9.63 13.53
C GLY A 202 -13.00 9.93 14.11
N VAL A 203 -11.96 9.70 13.33
CA VAL A 203 -10.58 9.95 13.77
C VAL A 203 -10.17 11.41 13.55
N PRO A 204 -9.24 11.94 14.37
CA PRO A 204 -8.66 13.27 14.13
C PRO A 204 -8.15 13.43 12.71
N ARG A 205 -8.19 14.66 12.19
CA ARG A 205 -7.79 14.92 10.80
C ARG A 205 -6.31 14.69 10.54
N VAL A 206 -5.45 14.97 11.51
CA VAL A 206 -3.99 14.82 11.39
C VAL A 206 -3.43 14.19 12.66
N PHE A 207 -2.53 13.24 12.47
CA PHE A 207 -1.80 12.57 13.53
C PHE A 207 -0.30 12.83 13.37
N LYS A 208 0.41 12.95 14.48
CA LYS A 208 1.87 12.83 14.59
C LYS A 208 2.19 11.82 15.66
N ARG A 209 3.13 10.94 15.41
CA ARG A 209 3.58 9.98 16.39
C ARG A 209 5.05 9.67 16.23
N SER A 210 5.82 9.94 17.26
CA SER A 210 7.28 9.72 17.26
C SER A 210 7.71 8.28 17.50
N ALA A 211 6.80 7.40 17.97
CA ALA A 211 7.15 6.01 18.24
C ALA A 211 7.36 5.22 16.94
N TYR A 212 8.37 4.36 16.93
CA TYR A 212 8.67 3.42 15.85
C TYR A 212 8.92 4.07 14.48
N THR A 213 9.55 5.27 14.45
CA THR A 213 9.87 5.95 13.20
C THR A 213 11.17 6.72 13.32
N LYS A 214 11.87 6.89 12.20
CA LYS A 214 12.99 7.82 12.04
C LYS A 214 12.52 9.25 11.74
N HIS A 215 11.24 9.39 11.35
CA HIS A 215 10.62 10.65 10.93
C HIS A 215 9.48 11.06 11.88
N PRO A 216 9.80 11.50 13.13
CA PRO A 216 8.80 11.78 14.17
C PRO A 216 7.84 12.91 13.83
N GLU A 217 8.25 13.80 12.92
CA GLU A 217 7.43 14.94 12.48
C GLU A 217 6.49 14.61 11.32
N GLU A 218 6.59 13.40 10.75
CA GLU A 218 5.73 12.97 9.66
C GLU A 218 4.26 13.01 10.06
N GLU A 219 3.47 13.75 9.27
CA GLU A 219 2.03 13.87 9.45
C GLU A 219 1.28 12.74 8.75
N TRP A 220 0.26 12.23 9.43
CA TRP A 220 -0.61 11.17 8.96
C TRP A 220 -2.07 11.56 9.04
N THR A 221 -2.87 11.10 8.10
CA THR A 221 -4.32 11.16 8.12
C THR A 221 -4.89 9.78 7.91
N PHE A 222 -6.17 9.60 8.20
CA PHE A 222 -6.85 8.33 7.95
C PHE A 222 -6.81 7.96 6.46
N ARG A 223 -7.02 8.95 5.56
CA ARG A 223 -6.95 8.75 4.09
C ARG A 223 -5.54 8.36 3.66
N LYS A 224 -4.48 9.02 4.14
CA LYS A 224 -3.09 8.64 3.85
C LYS A 224 -2.81 7.20 4.26
N ILE A 225 -3.29 6.76 5.42
CA ILE A 225 -3.13 5.39 5.89
C ILE A 225 -3.83 4.41 4.94
N LEU A 226 -5.08 4.65 4.55
CA LEU A 226 -5.81 3.81 3.59
C LEU A 226 -5.09 3.75 2.23
N ARG A 227 -4.64 4.89 1.72
CA ARG A 227 -3.84 4.97 0.49
C ARG A 227 -2.58 4.11 0.59
N ARG A 228 -1.85 4.23 1.71
CA ARG A 228 -0.59 3.48 1.91
C ARG A 228 -0.82 1.97 2.03
N TYR A 229 -1.90 1.50 2.62
CA TYR A 229 -2.24 0.07 2.59
C TYR A 229 -2.36 -0.45 1.16
N VAL A 230 -3.04 0.29 0.29
CA VAL A 230 -3.24 -0.12 -1.10
C VAL A 230 -1.93 -0.07 -1.89
N GLU A 231 -1.21 1.06 -1.83
CA GLU A 231 0.01 1.30 -2.61
C GLU A 231 1.14 0.37 -2.22
N HIS A 232 1.42 0.23 -0.92
CA HIS A 232 2.52 -0.55 -0.40
C HIS A 232 2.40 -2.04 -0.77
N GLU A 233 1.23 -2.63 -0.59
CA GLU A 233 1.02 -4.03 -0.96
C GLU A 233 1.10 -4.23 -2.49
N ARG A 234 0.54 -3.29 -3.29
CA ARG A 234 0.67 -3.31 -4.77
C ARG A 234 2.13 -3.26 -5.22
N GLU A 235 2.94 -2.40 -4.63
CA GLU A 235 4.37 -2.32 -4.92
C GLU A 235 5.08 -3.65 -4.65
N HIS A 236 4.81 -4.25 -3.49
CA HIS A 236 5.42 -5.52 -3.10
C HIS A 236 4.92 -6.72 -3.91
N ILE A 237 3.66 -6.74 -4.35
CA ILE A 237 3.17 -7.72 -5.32
C ILE A 237 4.00 -7.66 -6.61
N GLY A 238 4.27 -6.46 -7.11
CA GLY A 238 5.12 -6.27 -8.30
C GLY A 238 6.56 -6.75 -8.08
N MET A 239 7.13 -6.50 -6.90
CA MET A 239 8.46 -7.00 -6.54
C MET A 239 8.50 -8.53 -6.44
N ILE A 240 7.52 -9.14 -5.78
CA ILE A 240 7.41 -10.60 -5.64
C ILE A 240 7.29 -11.26 -7.02
N LYS A 241 6.48 -10.73 -7.93
CA LYS A 241 6.38 -11.27 -9.30
C LYS A 241 7.74 -11.29 -10.00
N LYS A 242 8.52 -10.21 -9.90
CA LYS A 242 9.90 -10.18 -10.46
C LYS A 242 10.82 -11.23 -9.83
N VAL A 243 10.68 -11.52 -8.54
CA VAL A 243 11.43 -12.60 -7.87
C VAL A 243 10.99 -13.96 -8.38
N ILE A 244 9.68 -14.19 -8.54
CA ILE A 244 9.12 -15.45 -9.07
C ILE A 244 9.62 -15.69 -10.51
N ASP A 245 9.58 -14.67 -11.37
CA ASP A 245 10.03 -14.76 -12.77
C ASP A 245 11.53 -15.09 -12.88
N ALA A 246 12.31 -14.78 -11.84
CA ALA A 246 13.74 -15.07 -11.77
C ALA A 246 14.07 -16.41 -11.10
N LEU A 247 13.08 -17.17 -10.59
CA LEU A 247 13.32 -18.48 -10.00
C LEU A 247 13.74 -19.50 -11.08
N PRO A 248 14.64 -20.45 -10.76
CA PRO A 248 14.95 -21.55 -11.66
C PRO A 248 13.71 -22.40 -11.96
N ALA A 249 13.62 -22.91 -13.18
CA ALA A 249 12.54 -23.81 -13.57
C ALA A 249 12.54 -25.07 -12.68
N GLY A 250 11.41 -25.36 -12.03
CA GLY A 250 11.23 -26.55 -11.18
C GLY A 250 11.47 -26.30 -9.67
N THR A 251 11.57 -25.05 -9.23
CA THR A 251 11.63 -24.68 -7.78
C THR A 251 10.28 -24.67 -7.12
#